data_841406d929c70a306f4ca477457c3ff2
#
_entry.id   841406d929c70a306f4ca477457c3ff2
#
_cell.length_a   1.000
_cell.length_b   1.000
_cell.length_c   1.000
_cell.angle_alpha   90.00
_cell.angle_beta   90.00
_cell.angle_gamma   90.00
#
_symmetry.space_group_name_H-M   'P 1'
#
loop_
_entity.id
_entity.type
_entity.pdbx_description
1 polymer ?
#
loop_
_entity_poly.entity_id
_entity_poly.type
_entity_poly.pdbx_seq_one_letter_code
_entity_poly.pdbx_strand_id
1 'polypeptide(L)'
;MALGADSGCGRIKMKRRRFSASFIILLIAAILVICFIWGNSILPGSQSNNVSIGFRNFLMEKLQGIDWIHVPGNVVMRKLAHVTEFSVLGAVLTIMLKGMMRISCGWVLFAGMSVALADETIQLFVSSRNSSVKDVWIDMSGFCTGVVIVMLVMLLWRAIKRR
;
A
#
# COMPACT_ATOMS: atom_id res chain seq x y z
N MET A 1 -42.61 -38.16 39.63
CA MET A 1 -41.45 -38.38 38.81
C MET A 1 -41.46 -37.29 37.73
N ALA A 2 -40.84 -36.16 38.01
CA ALA A 2 -40.86 -35.00 37.14
C ALA A 2 -39.42 -34.78 36.61
N LEU A 3 -39.25 -35.00 35.32
CA LEU A 3 -37.99 -34.75 34.60
C LEU A 3 -37.94 -33.24 34.25
N GLY A 4 -37.12 -32.49 34.96
CA GLY A 4 -36.77 -31.11 34.62
C GLY A 4 -35.80 -31.08 33.46
N ALA A 5 -36.23 -30.59 32.31
CA ALA A 5 -35.38 -30.27 31.18
C ALA A 5 -34.74 -28.87 31.40
N ASP A 6 -33.49 -28.85 31.84
CA ASP A 6 -32.69 -27.64 31.93
C ASP A 6 -32.13 -27.33 30.53
N SER A 7 -32.80 -26.45 29.81
CA SER A 7 -32.34 -25.92 28.51
C SER A 7 -31.31 -24.81 28.74
N GLY A 8 -30.05 -25.21 28.97
CA GLY A 8 -28.91 -24.31 29.03
C GLY A 8 -28.65 -23.66 27.69
N CYS A 9 -29.41 -22.57 27.38
CA CYS A 9 -29.12 -21.70 26.24
C CYS A 9 -27.84 -20.91 26.52
N GLY A 10 -26.71 -21.48 26.10
CA GLY A 10 -25.40 -20.86 26.16
C GLY A 10 -25.35 -19.57 25.31
N ARG A 11 -25.62 -18.46 25.95
CA ARG A 11 -25.51 -17.13 25.34
C ARG A 11 -24.06 -16.89 24.90
N ILE A 12 -23.79 -17.06 23.62
CA ILE A 12 -22.48 -16.75 23.01
C ILE A 12 -22.23 -15.25 23.22
N LYS A 13 -21.47 -14.89 24.27
CA LYS A 13 -20.99 -13.53 24.48
C LYS A 13 -20.02 -13.19 23.35
N MET A 14 -20.52 -12.60 22.26
CA MET A 14 -19.68 -11.97 21.24
C MET A 14 -18.85 -10.86 21.90
N LYS A 15 -17.58 -11.15 22.17
CA LYS A 15 -16.63 -10.21 22.69
C LYS A 15 -16.40 -9.14 21.62
N ARG A 16 -17.05 -7.97 21.72
CA ARG A 16 -16.79 -6.82 20.84
C ARG A 16 -15.30 -6.51 20.93
N ARG A 17 -14.55 -6.84 19.89
CA ARG A 17 -13.16 -6.40 19.75
C ARG A 17 -13.20 -4.89 19.57
N ARG A 18 -12.86 -4.14 20.60
CA ARG A 18 -12.57 -2.71 20.46
C ARG A 18 -11.32 -2.61 19.59
N PHE A 19 -11.46 -2.02 18.41
CA PHE A 19 -10.31 -1.73 17.57
C PHE A 19 -9.39 -0.76 18.33
N SER A 20 -8.11 -1.09 18.40
CA SER A 20 -7.10 -0.23 19.01
C SER A 20 -7.04 1.09 18.22
N ALA A 21 -6.75 2.21 18.93
CA ALA A 21 -6.52 3.50 18.28
C ALA A 21 -5.47 3.39 17.15
N SER A 22 -4.43 2.61 17.37
CA SER A 22 -3.41 2.34 16.35
C SER A 22 -3.98 1.67 15.10
N PHE A 23 -4.98 0.77 15.24
CA PHE A 23 -5.64 0.15 14.09
C PHE A 23 -6.42 1.18 13.28
N ILE A 24 -7.15 2.07 13.96
CA ILE A 24 -7.92 3.14 13.31
C ILE A 24 -7.00 4.10 12.56
N ILE A 25 -5.88 4.48 13.19
CA ILE A 25 -4.86 5.34 12.55
C ILE A 25 -4.30 4.69 11.28
N LEU A 26 -3.93 3.40 11.35
CA LEU A 26 -3.41 2.68 10.17
C LEU A 26 -4.47 2.50 9.08
N LEU A 27 -5.73 2.30 9.45
CA LEU A 27 -6.83 2.22 8.50
C LEU A 27 -7.03 3.55 7.78
N ILE A 28 -7.03 4.66 8.52
CA ILE A 28 -7.11 6.01 7.94
C ILE A 28 -5.90 6.25 7.02
N ALA A 29 -4.69 5.90 7.46
CA ALA A 29 -3.49 6.03 6.65
C ALA A 29 -3.58 5.21 5.35
N ALA A 30 -4.07 3.97 5.41
CA ALA A 30 -4.26 3.13 4.22
C ALA A 30 -5.27 3.77 3.25
N ILE A 31 -6.39 4.27 3.75
CA ILE A 31 -7.40 4.96 2.93
C ILE A 31 -6.80 6.21 2.29
N LEU A 32 -6.07 7.03 3.03
CA LEU A 32 -5.43 8.24 2.50
C LEU A 32 -4.41 7.90 1.39
N VAL A 33 -3.61 6.85 1.58
CA VAL A 33 -2.64 6.41 0.56
C VAL A 33 -3.38 5.93 -0.70
N ILE A 34 -4.44 5.13 -0.57
CA ILE A 34 -5.25 4.67 -1.71
C ILE A 34 -5.90 5.87 -2.42
N CYS A 35 -6.49 6.81 -1.68
CA CYS A 35 -7.05 8.04 -2.26
C CYS A 35 -6.00 8.87 -2.99
N PHE A 36 -4.77 8.92 -2.47
CA PHE A 36 -3.66 9.61 -3.11
C PHE A 36 -3.23 8.93 -4.42
N ILE A 37 -3.08 7.59 -4.42
CA ILE A 37 -2.75 6.80 -5.61
C ILE A 37 -3.81 7.03 -6.70
N TRP A 38 -5.08 6.77 -6.37
CA TRP A 38 -6.17 6.92 -7.34
C TRP A 38 -6.40 8.38 -7.75
N GLY A 39 -6.19 9.34 -6.84
CA GLY A 39 -6.21 10.77 -7.14
C GLY A 39 -5.18 11.16 -8.21
N ASN A 40 -3.95 10.65 -8.07
CA ASN A 40 -2.91 10.84 -9.08
C ASN A 40 -3.25 10.14 -10.40
N SER A 41 -3.95 9.01 -10.36
CA SER A 41 -4.33 8.24 -11.54
C SER A 41 -5.47 8.87 -12.34
N ILE A 42 -6.35 9.63 -11.69
CA ILE A 42 -7.42 10.40 -12.35
C ILE A 42 -6.86 11.62 -13.10
N LEU A 43 -5.68 12.13 -12.72
CA LEU A 43 -5.10 13.31 -13.39
C LEU A 43 -4.76 12.99 -14.85
N PRO A 44 -5.13 13.88 -15.82
CA PRO A 44 -4.73 13.73 -17.21
C PRO A 44 -3.21 13.57 -17.37
N GLY A 45 -2.80 12.77 -18.35
CA GLY A 45 -1.39 12.45 -18.57
C GLY A 45 -0.48 13.68 -18.73
N SER A 46 -1.01 14.78 -19.30
CA SER A 46 -0.30 16.06 -19.43
C SER A 46 0.01 16.70 -18.07
N GLN A 47 -0.95 16.72 -17.15
CA GLN A 47 -0.76 17.28 -15.80
C GLN A 47 0.19 16.42 -14.96
N SER A 48 0.03 15.10 -14.99
CA SER A 48 0.93 14.16 -14.33
C SER A 48 2.37 14.28 -14.84
N ASN A 49 2.54 14.56 -16.15
CA ASN A 49 3.85 14.79 -16.74
C ASN A 49 4.50 16.10 -16.23
N ASN A 50 3.71 17.17 -16.10
CA ASN A 50 4.22 18.45 -15.58
C ASN A 50 4.72 18.34 -14.13
N VAL A 51 4.02 17.60 -13.28
CA VAL A 51 4.47 17.29 -11.90
C VAL A 51 5.78 16.52 -11.92
N SER A 52 5.89 15.51 -12.78
CA SER A 52 7.13 14.71 -12.91
C SER A 52 8.30 15.54 -13.44
N ILE A 53 8.06 16.47 -14.37
CA ILE A 53 9.08 17.42 -14.88
C ILE A 53 9.54 18.36 -13.76
N GLY A 54 8.62 18.92 -13.00
CA GLY A 54 8.94 19.80 -11.87
C GLY A 54 9.82 19.11 -10.83
N PHE A 55 9.44 17.89 -10.44
CA PHE A 55 10.23 17.11 -9.49
C PHE A 55 11.60 16.70 -10.05
N ARG A 56 11.67 16.31 -11.31
CA ARG A 56 12.93 16.01 -11.99
C ARG A 56 13.86 17.21 -12.00
N ASN A 57 13.35 18.40 -12.37
CA ASN A 57 14.15 19.62 -12.42
C ASN A 57 14.67 20.01 -11.02
N PHE A 58 13.83 19.86 -9.99
CA PHE A 58 14.24 20.04 -8.60
C PHE A 58 15.39 19.10 -8.21
N LEU A 59 15.28 17.80 -8.57
CA LEU A 59 16.36 16.84 -8.32
C LEU A 59 17.63 17.20 -9.08
N MET A 60 17.52 17.58 -10.34
CA MET A 60 18.67 17.99 -11.14
C MET A 60 19.38 19.21 -10.53
N GLU A 61 18.64 20.18 -10.03
CA GLU A 61 19.19 21.35 -9.34
C GLU A 61 19.93 20.97 -8.05
N LYS A 62 19.34 20.08 -7.23
CA LYS A 62 19.92 19.65 -5.95
C LYS A 62 21.09 18.69 -6.09
N LEU A 63 21.16 17.94 -7.19
CA LEU A 63 22.20 16.97 -7.48
C LEU A 63 23.28 17.51 -8.43
N GLN A 64 23.24 18.80 -8.76
CA GLN A 64 24.31 19.46 -9.52
C GLN A 64 25.65 19.28 -8.80
N GLY A 65 26.62 18.74 -9.53
CA GLY A 65 27.97 18.46 -8.98
C GLY A 65 28.19 17.00 -8.54
N ILE A 66 27.22 16.12 -8.75
CA ILE A 66 27.36 14.69 -8.50
C ILE A 66 27.31 13.95 -9.84
N ASP A 67 28.44 13.90 -10.54
CA ASP A 67 28.54 13.45 -11.95
C ASP A 67 28.13 11.99 -12.20
N TRP A 68 28.09 11.15 -11.15
CA TRP A 68 27.72 9.75 -11.26
C TRP A 68 26.21 9.48 -11.05
N ILE A 69 25.42 10.50 -10.67
CA ILE A 69 23.97 10.36 -10.51
C ILE A 69 23.27 10.82 -11.79
N HIS A 70 22.70 9.86 -12.50
CA HIS A 70 21.87 10.11 -13.67
C HIS A 70 20.42 10.26 -13.26
N VAL A 71 19.82 11.46 -13.42
CA VAL A 71 18.42 11.68 -13.14
C VAL A 71 17.56 11.09 -14.26
N PRO A 72 16.67 10.12 -13.96
CA PRO A 72 15.87 9.44 -14.96
C PRO A 72 14.95 10.36 -15.76
N GLY A 73 14.56 9.96 -16.95
CA GLY A 73 13.55 10.65 -17.76
C GLY A 73 12.16 10.65 -17.09
N ASN A 74 11.30 11.58 -17.52
CA ASN A 74 9.98 11.81 -16.90
C ASN A 74 9.10 10.55 -16.79
N VAL A 75 9.14 9.65 -17.78
CA VAL A 75 8.38 8.40 -17.76
C VAL A 75 8.86 7.48 -16.63
N VAL A 76 10.17 7.38 -16.44
CA VAL A 76 10.76 6.57 -15.37
C VAL A 76 10.48 7.21 -14.01
N MET A 77 10.56 8.53 -13.90
CA MET A 77 10.22 9.25 -12.67
C MET A 77 8.78 8.99 -12.23
N ARG A 78 7.82 8.99 -13.17
CA ARG A 78 6.43 8.67 -12.86
C ARG A 78 6.28 7.23 -12.37
N LYS A 79 6.94 6.27 -13.00
CA LYS A 79 6.93 4.87 -12.56
C LYS A 79 7.56 4.69 -11.18
N LEU A 80 8.65 5.38 -10.90
CA LEU A 80 9.26 5.39 -9.57
C LEU A 80 8.33 5.98 -8.50
N ALA A 81 7.57 7.01 -8.83
CA ALA A 81 6.55 7.56 -7.93
C ALA A 81 5.50 6.48 -7.58
N HIS A 82 4.93 5.78 -8.58
CA HIS A 82 3.99 4.68 -8.35
C HIS A 82 4.60 3.56 -7.50
N VAL A 83 5.82 3.11 -7.82
CA VAL A 83 6.55 2.12 -7.01
C VAL A 83 6.66 2.57 -5.55
N THR A 84 6.97 3.84 -5.31
CA THR A 84 7.08 4.39 -3.95
C THR A 84 5.72 4.45 -3.25
N GLU A 85 4.68 4.93 -3.91
CA GLU A 85 3.32 5.00 -3.39
C GLU A 85 2.80 3.60 -3.00
N PHE A 86 2.95 2.62 -3.89
CA PHE A 86 2.57 1.24 -3.61
C PHE A 86 3.45 0.58 -2.54
N SER A 87 4.72 0.97 -2.42
CA SER A 87 5.61 0.51 -1.35
C SER A 87 5.12 0.99 0.03
N VAL A 88 4.71 2.24 0.13
CA VAL A 88 4.09 2.79 1.34
C VAL A 88 2.78 2.06 1.67
N LEU A 89 1.93 1.82 0.67
CA LEU A 89 0.68 1.06 0.86
C LEU A 89 0.97 -0.36 1.36
N GLY A 90 1.94 -1.05 0.76
CA GLY A 90 2.36 -2.39 1.16
C GLY A 90 2.85 -2.44 2.61
N ALA A 91 3.63 -1.43 3.02
CA ALA A 91 4.10 -1.31 4.39
C ALA A 91 2.93 -1.10 5.38
N VAL A 92 2.04 -0.14 5.11
CA VAL A 92 0.89 0.18 5.98
C VAL A 92 -0.05 -1.03 6.11
N LEU A 93 -0.42 -1.67 4.99
CA LEU A 93 -1.30 -2.84 5.01
C LEU A 93 -0.66 -4.03 5.71
N THR A 94 0.65 -4.24 5.57
CA THR A 94 1.36 -5.32 6.27
C THR A 94 1.35 -5.11 7.77
N ILE A 95 1.62 -3.92 8.26
CA ILE A 95 1.55 -3.59 9.68
C ILE A 95 0.14 -3.80 10.22
N MET A 96 -0.88 -3.32 9.50
CA MET A 96 -2.27 -3.40 9.89
C MET A 96 -2.79 -4.85 9.86
N LEU A 97 -2.71 -5.52 8.73
CA LEU A 97 -3.34 -6.82 8.53
C LEU A 97 -2.54 -7.96 9.16
N LYS A 98 -1.22 -7.99 8.96
CA LYS A 98 -0.38 -9.06 9.50
C LYS A 98 0.07 -8.79 10.93
N GLY A 99 0.47 -7.56 11.23
CA GLY A 99 0.96 -7.17 12.54
C GLY A 99 -0.13 -7.17 13.60
N MET A 100 -1.27 -6.58 13.32
CA MET A 100 -2.36 -6.38 14.29
C MET A 100 -3.46 -7.44 14.19
N MET A 101 -3.90 -7.80 12.98
CA MET A 101 -4.99 -8.76 12.77
C MET A 101 -4.51 -10.21 12.59
N ARG A 102 -3.21 -10.44 12.43
CA ARG A 102 -2.59 -11.75 12.17
C ARG A 102 -3.14 -12.45 10.92
N ILE A 103 -3.56 -11.67 9.93
CA ILE A 103 -4.04 -12.17 8.65
C ILE A 103 -2.86 -12.74 7.86
N SER A 104 -3.12 -13.75 7.03
CA SER A 104 -2.07 -14.37 6.20
C SER A 104 -1.51 -13.39 5.17
N CYS A 105 -0.27 -13.61 4.76
CA CYS A 105 0.41 -12.76 3.77
C CYS A 105 -0.34 -12.76 2.41
N GLY A 106 -0.99 -13.87 2.07
CA GLY A 106 -1.79 -13.98 0.84
C GLY A 106 -2.90 -12.94 0.75
N TRP A 107 -3.61 -12.67 1.85
CA TRP A 107 -4.64 -11.64 1.88
C TRP A 107 -4.08 -10.22 1.76
N VAL A 108 -2.88 -9.98 2.29
CA VAL A 108 -2.19 -8.69 2.12
C VAL A 108 -1.85 -8.47 0.65
N LEU A 109 -1.28 -9.49 0.00
CA LEU A 109 -0.95 -9.44 -1.44
C LEU A 109 -2.20 -9.33 -2.31
N PHE A 110 -3.28 -10.03 -1.96
CA PHE A 110 -4.56 -9.93 -2.66
C PHE A 110 -5.13 -8.51 -2.59
N ALA A 111 -5.07 -7.87 -1.41
CA ALA A 111 -5.51 -6.48 -1.25
C ALA A 111 -4.66 -5.52 -2.10
N GLY A 112 -3.33 -5.69 -2.11
CA GLY A 112 -2.44 -4.89 -2.96
C GLY A 112 -2.72 -5.05 -4.45
N MET A 113 -2.92 -6.29 -4.91
CA MET A 113 -3.27 -6.59 -6.30
C MET A 113 -4.61 -5.96 -6.69
N SER A 114 -5.59 -6.00 -5.79
CA SER A 114 -6.90 -5.39 -6.05
C SER A 114 -6.80 -3.86 -6.23
N VAL A 115 -5.96 -3.20 -5.43
CA VAL A 115 -5.73 -1.75 -5.56
C VAL A 115 -4.98 -1.43 -6.85
N ALA A 116 -3.96 -2.21 -7.23
CA ALA A 116 -3.20 -2.02 -8.46
C ALA A 116 -4.07 -2.22 -9.72
N LEU A 117 -4.91 -3.25 -9.72
CA LEU A 117 -5.88 -3.48 -10.82
C LEU A 117 -6.90 -2.35 -10.91
N ALA A 118 -7.40 -1.85 -9.78
CA ALA A 118 -8.32 -0.73 -9.75
C ALA A 118 -7.65 0.55 -10.29
N ASP A 119 -6.39 0.80 -9.93
CA ASP A 119 -5.61 1.94 -10.41
C ASP A 119 -5.47 1.93 -11.93
N GLU A 120 -5.01 0.82 -12.49
CA GLU A 120 -4.90 0.67 -13.94
C GLU A 120 -6.25 0.72 -14.66
N THR A 121 -7.32 0.23 -14.02
CA THR A 121 -8.68 0.35 -14.55
C THR A 121 -9.12 1.81 -14.61
N ILE A 122 -8.84 2.61 -13.57
CA ILE A 122 -9.11 4.05 -13.56
C ILE A 122 -8.35 4.73 -14.71
N GLN A 123 -7.09 4.39 -14.92
CA GLN A 123 -6.25 4.97 -15.98
C GLN A 123 -6.78 4.69 -17.39
N LEU A 124 -7.47 3.57 -17.63
CA LEU A 124 -8.14 3.28 -18.92
C LEU A 124 -9.17 4.33 -19.33
N PHE A 125 -9.82 4.97 -18.35
CA PHE A 125 -10.86 5.98 -18.60
C PHE A 125 -10.31 7.41 -18.62
N VAL A 126 -9.00 7.60 -18.40
CA VAL A 126 -8.39 8.94 -18.35
C VAL A 126 -7.69 9.26 -19.67
N SER A 127 -8.02 10.42 -20.24
CA SER A 127 -7.44 10.91 -21.50
C SER A 127 -5.90 11.02 -21.40
N SER A 128 -5.23 10.61 -22.46
CA SER A 128 -3.76 10.68 -22.60
C SER A 128 -2.99 9.78 -21.60
N ARG A 129 -3.64 8.77 -21.02
CA ARG A 129 -2.99 7.69 -20.28
C ARG A 129 -3.01 6.39 -21.09
N ASN A 130 -1.89 5.67 -21.05
CA ASN A 130 -1.79 4.32 -21.59
C ASN A 130 -1.72 3.36 -20.40
N SER A 131 -2.86 2.76 -20.06
CA SER A 131 -2.90 1.69 -19.08
C SER A 131 -2.29 0.42 -19.67
N SER A 132 -1.51 -0.31 -18.90
CA SER A 132 -0.83 -1.52 -19.33
C SER A 132 -0.75 -2.54 -18.21
N VAL A 133 -0.95 -3.81 -18.54
CA VAL A 133 -0.71 -4.92 -17.60
C VAL A 133 0.70 -4.89 -17.01
N LYS A 134 1.68 -4.35 -17.76
CA LYS A 134 3.05 -4.18 -17.23
C LYS A 134 3.11 -3.19 -16.07
N ASP A 135 2.26 -2.17 -16.08
CA ASP A 135 2.25 -1.16 -15.01
C ASP A 135 1.65 -1.75 -13.72
N VAL A 136 0.66 -2.67 -13.81
CA VAL A 136 0.19 -3.47 -12.65
C VAL A 136 1.34 -4.23 -11.99
N TRP A 137 2.24 -4.83 -12.79
CA TRP A 137 3.39 -5.56 -12.23
C TRP A 137 4.42 -4.62 -11.58
N ILE A 138 4.60 -3.43 -12.13
CA ILE A 138 5.47 -2.40 -11.55
C ILE A 138 4.92 -1.96 -10.19
N ASP A 139 3.63 -1.68 -10.10
CA ASP A 139 2.94 -1.31 -8.86
C ASP A 139 3.03 -2.43 -7.82
N MET A 140 2.78 -3.67 -8.25
CA MET A 140 2.93 -4.84 -7.38
C MET A 140 4.37 -5.06 -6.91
N SER A 141 5.37 -4.75 -7.73
CA SER A 141 6.78 -4.80 -7.29
C SER A 141 7.07 -3.80 -6.17
N GLY A 142 6.54 -2.58 -6.29
CA GLY A 142 6.56 -1.58 -5.23
C GLY A 142 5.86 -2.08 -3.97
N PHE A 143 4.64 -2.58 -4.10
CA PHE A 143 3.87 -3.12 -2.99
C PHE A 143 4.62 -4.24 -2.26
N CYS A 144 5.15 -5.22 -2.99
CA CYS A 144 5.94 -6.32 -2.43
C CYS A 144 7.20 -5.81 -1.71
N THR A 145 7.85 -4.78 -2.23
CA THR A 145 9.00 -4.15 -1.56
C THR A 145 8.60 -3.63 -0.19
N GLY A 146 7.49 -2.91 -0.06
CA GLY A 146 6.97 -2.44 1.23
C GLY A 146 6.63 -3.59 2.19
N VAL A 147 6.00 -4.66 1.68
CA VAL A 147 5.71 -5.88 2.46
C VAL A 147 7.00 -6.50 3.00
N VAL A 148 8.00 -6.69 2.15
CA VAL A 148 9.28 -7.32 2.52
C VAL A 148 10.02 -6.49 3.56
N ILE A 149 10.10 -5.18 3.39
CA ILE A 149 10.75 -4.27 4.34
C ILE A 149 10.11 -4.43 5.73
N VAL A 150 8.79 -4.35 5.83
CA VAL A 150 8.08 -4.49 7.12
C VAL A 150 8.29 -5.88 7.71
N MET A 151 8.23 -6.93 6.90
CA MET A 151 8.46 -8.29 7.37
C MET A 151 9.88 -8.47 7.94
N LEU A 152 10.89 -7.93 7.28
CA LEU A 152 12.28 -7.96 7.76
C LEU A 152 12.41 -7.19 9.08
N VAL A 153 11.85 -5.99 9.17
CA VAL A 153 11.84 -5.20 10.42
C VAL A 153 11.17 -5.98 11.55
N MET A 154 10.03 -6.60 11.29
CA MET A 154 9.32 -7.42 12.29
C MET A 154 10.15 -8.63 12.74
N LEU A 155 10.88 -9.28 11.82
CA LEU A 155 11.73 -10.42 12.14
C LEU A 155 12.95 -9.99 12.98
N LEU A 156 13.62 -8.91 12.59
CA LEU A 156 14.75 -8.34 13.32
C LEU A 156 14.32 -7.93 14.74
N TRP A 157 13.21 -7.23 14.88
CA TRP A 157 12.67 -6.85 16.18
C TRP A 157 12.42 -8.04 17.10
N ARG A 158 11.85 -9.13 16.53
CA ARG A 158 11.62 -10.37 17.29
C ARG A 158 12.92 -11.06 17.69
N ALA A 159 13.94 -11.04 16.83
CA ALA A 159 15.25 -11.63 17.13
C ALA A 159 15.96 -10.88 18.25
N ILE A 160 15.92 -9.54 18.23
CA ILE A 160 16.51 -8.69 19.29
C ILE A 160 15.79 -8.90 20.62
N LYS A 161 14.46 -8.98 20.63
CA LYS A 161 13.69 -9.14 21.87
C LYS A 161 13.81 -10.54 22.52
N ARG A 162 14.35 -11.52 21.79
CA ARG A 162 14.58 -12.88 22.29
C ARG A 162 15.97 -13.06 22.92
N ARG A 163 16.85 -12.08 22.75
CA ARG A 163 18.17 -12.02 23.45
C ARG A 163 18.03 -11.26 24.75
#